data_12dcc06c8235f6b30549eba2c9ce145f
#
_entry.id   12dcc06c8235f6b30549eba2c9ce145f
#
_cell.length_a   1.000
_cell.length_b   1.000
_cell.length_c   1.000
_cell.angle_alpha   90.00
_cell.angle_beta   90.00
_cell.angle_gamma   90.00
#
_symmetry.space_group_name_H-M   'P 1'
#
loop_
_entity.id
_entity.type
_entity.pdbx_description
1 polymer ?
#
loop_
_entity_poly.entity_id
_entity_poly.type
_entity_poly.pdbx_seq_one_letter_code
_entity_poly.pdbx_strand_id
1 'polypeptide(L)'
;HGTQLNAGEAARIFTGAPIPPGADAVVMQEDCEAFDGDQVKVNKSVPAGQWIRRSGEDVTRGAKVLSKGTRLTPAELGLAASIGLAQLQVSARPRVALFSTGDELVMPGDVAPEAMPAGAIYNSNRFFLRAMLQRLGCEVTDLGIVPDKREATIAALRDAAQHHDLILTSGGVSVGEEDHIK
;
A
#
# COMPACT_ATOMS: atom_id res chain seq x y z
N HIS A 1 -13.24 -38.03 6.47
CA HIS A 1 -12.73 -37.09 7.48
C HIS A 1 -12.84 -37.78 8.85
N GLY A 2 -11.72 -38.01 9.54
CA GLY A 2 -11.71 -38.37 10.93
C GLY A 2 -11.34 -39.81 11.29
N THR A 3 -10.79 -40.58 10.38
CA THR A 3 -10.22 -41.91 10.77
C THR A 3 -8.96 -41.64 11.56
N GLN A 4 -8.93 -42.13 12.80
CA GLN A 4 -7.74 -42.11 13.64
C GLN A 4 -6.75 -43.11 13.12
N LEU A 5 -5.49 -42.72 12.98
CA LEU A 5 -4.40 -43.62 12.64
C LEU A 5 -3.84 -44.28 13.89
N ASN A 6 -3.59 -45.57 13.80
CA ASN A 6 -2.89 -46.33 14.80
C ASN A 6 -1.39 -46.45 14.45
N ALA A 7 -0.60 -46.95 15.38
CA ALA A 7 0.81 -47.19 15.13
C ALA A 7 1.01 -48.18 13.98
N GLY A 8 1.83 -47.84 12.99
CA GLY A 8 2.08 -48.63 11.78
C GLY A 8 1.11 -48.39 10.66
N GLU A 9 0.15 -47.47 10.82
CA GLU A 9 -0.75 -47.05 9.74
C GLU A 9 -0.29 -45.72 9.10
N ALA A 10 -0.61 -45.54 7.82
CA ALA A 10 -0.38 -44.34 7.08
C ALA A 10 -1.64 -43.92 6.31
N ALA A 11 -1.84 -42.59 6.16
CA ALA A 11 -2.89 -42.08 5.29
C ALA A 11 -2.28 -41.17 4.22
N ARG A 12 -2.71 -41.33 3.00
CA ARG A 12 -2.35 -40.44 1.91
C ARG A 12 -3.15 -39.15 2.04
N ILE A 13 -2.45 -38.03 2.17
CA ILE A 13 -3.03 -36.69 2.22
C ILE A 13 -2.38 -35.80 1.16
N PHE A 14 -3.01 -34.65 0.89
CA PHE A 14 -2.47 -33.64 -0.03
C PHE A 14 -2.02 -32.40 0.74
N THR A 15 -1.17 -31.59 0.12
CA THR A 15 -0.72 -30.31 0.68
C THR A 15 -1.90 -29.48 1.15
N GLY A 16 -1.84 -28.97 2.38
CA GLY A 16 -2.89 -28.18 3.02
C GLY A 16 -4.01 -29.00 3.67
N ALA A 17 -3.99 -30.32 3.57
CA ALA A 17 -4.95 -31.15 4.27
C ALA A 17 -4.72 -31.14 5.80
N PRO A 18 -5.81 -31.25 6.60
CA PRO A 18 -5.69 -31.47 8.03
C PRO A 18 -4.95 -32.78 8.30
N ILE A 19 -4.08 -32.77 9.30
CA ILE A 19 -3.37 -33.97 9.75
C ILE A 19 -4.38 -34.91 10.43
N PRO A 20 -4.46 -36.19 10.02
CA PRO A 20 -5.33 -37.15 10.69
C PRO A 20 -4.94 -37.34 12.18
N PRO A 21 -5.90 -37.51 13.08
CA PRO A 21 -5.62 -37.83 14.46
C PRO A 21 -4.76 -39.11 14.55
N GLY A 22 -3.73 -39.09 15.40
CA GLY A 22 -2.79 -40.21 15.58
C GLY A 22 -1.56 -40.15 14.67
N ALA A 23 -1.56 -39.31 13.61
CA ALA A 23 -0.35 -39.08 12.82
C ALA A 23 0.60 -38.16 13.56
N ASP A 24 1.89 -38.48 13.56
CA ASP A 24 2.96 -37.78 14.26
C ASP A 24 3.98 -37.12 13.31
N ALA A 25 3.98 -37.48 12.03
CA ALA A 25 4.85 -36.90 11.01
C ALA A 25 4.22 -36.99 9.62
N VAL A 26 4.71 -36.20 8.68
CA VAL A 26 4.41 -36.30 7.26
C VAL A 26 5.67 -36.71 6.50
N VAL A 27 5.54 -37.66 5.61
CA VAL A 27 6.60 -38.09 4.69
C VAL A 27 6.22 -37.67 3.27
N MET A 28 7.17 -37.11 2.55
CA MET A 28 6.95 -36.76 1.14
C MET A 28 6.75 -38.03 0.31
N GLN A 29 5.89 -37.93 -0.71
CA GLN A 29 5.58 -39.07 -1.58
C GLN A 29 6.84 -39.62 -2.29
N GLU A 30 7.81 -38.74 -2.57
CA GLU A 30 9.08 -39.08 -3.20
C GLU A 30 9.97 -39.98 -2.33
N ASP A 31 9.77 -39.95 -1.01
CA ASP A 31 10.45 -40.82 -0.06
C ASP A 31 9.65 -42.10 0.27
N CYS A 32 8.58 -42.40 -0.49
CA CYS A 32 7.71 -43.52 -0.29
C CYS A 32 7.60 -44.39 -1.56
N GLU A 33 7.44 -45.69 -1.39
CA GLU A 33 7.16 -46.64 -2.43
C GLU A 33 5.84 -47.39 -2.13
N ALA A 34 4.97 -47.53 -3.12
CA ALA A 34 3.82 -48.45 -3.00
C ALA A 34 4.34 -49.87 -2.81
N PHE A 35 3.83 -50.54 -1.79
CA PHE A 35 4.16 -51.94 -1.50
C PHE A 35 2.87 -52.76 -1.66
N ASP A 36 2.99 -54.05 -1.69
CA ASP A 36 1.91 -54.99 -2.03
C ASP A 36 0.55 -54.63 -1.37
N GLY A 37 -0.50 -54.50 -2.19
CA GLY A 37 -1.84 -54.12 -1.74
C GLY A 37 -1.94 -52.68 -1.22
N ASP A 38 -2.54 -52.53 -0.02
CA ASP A 38 -2.77 -51.24 0.65
C ASP A 38 -1.60 -50.80 1.50
N GLN A 39 -0.38 -51.27 1.24
CA GLN A 39 0.81 -50.96 2.03
C GLN A 39 1.65 -49.90 1.35
N VAL A 40 2.35 -49.12 2.18
CA VAL A 40 3.34 -48.15 1.75
C VAL A 40 4.65 -48.41 2.47
N LYS A 41 5.75 -48.46 1.73
CA LYS A 41 7.10 -48.52 2.30
C LYS A 41 7.67 -47.11 2.38
N VAL A 42 8.03 -46.69 3.57
CA VAL A 42 8.71 -45.43 3.81
C VAL A 42 10.21 -45.68 3.79
N ASN A 43 10.92 -45.05 2.85
CA ASN A 43 12.35 -45.24 2.62
C ASN A 43 13.24 -44.36 3.48
N LYS A 44 12.64 -43.40 4.20
CA LYS A 44 13.38 -42.41 5.01
C LYS A 44 12.73 -42.23 6.36
N SER A 45 13.53 -42.36 7.41
CA SER A 45 13.09 -42.02 8.76
C SER A 45 12.90 -40.50 8.89
N VAL A 46 11.78 -40.10 9.46
CA VAL A 46 11.46 -38.69 9.71
C VAL A 46 11.19 -38.49 11.21
N PRO A 47 11.66 -37.39 11.80
CA PRO A 47 11.34 -37.08 13.19
C PRO A 47 9.89 -36.71 13.39
N ALA A 48 9.37 -36.92 14.58
CA ALA A 48 8.02 -36.51 14.96
C ALA A 48 7.86 -34.97 14.75
N GLY A 49 6.71 -34.56 14.17
CA GLY A 49 6.42 -33.17 13.82
C GLY A 49 6.96 -32.74 12.45
N GLN A 50 7.69 -33.60 11.75
CA GLN A 50 8.23 -33.29 10.43
C GLN A 50 7.10 -32.90 9.45
N TRP A 51 7.26 -31.77 8.79
CA TRP A 51 6.33 -31.22 7.79
C TRP A 51 4.89 -30.96 8.29
N ILE A 52 4.69 -30.92 9.62
CA ILE A 52 3.41 -30.57 10.24
C ILE A 52 3.45 -29.12 10.68
N ARG A 53 2.57 -28.30 10.11
CA ARG A 53 2.36 -26.92 10.56
C ARG A 53 1.36 -26.93 11.72
N ARG A 54 1.73 -26.26 12.81
CA ARG A 54 0.90 -26.18 14.00
C ARG A 54 -0.04 -24.97 13.94
N SER A 55 -1.20 -25.10 14.54
CA SER A 55 -2.10 -23.96 14.72
C SER A 55 -1.41 -22.83 15.48
N GLY A 56 -1.45 -21.62 14.95
CA GLY A 56 -0.81 -20.46 15.54
C GLY A 56 0.68 -20.31 15.21
N GLU A 57 1.26 -21.14 14.34
CA GLU A 57 2.67 -21.06 13.95
C GLU A 57 3.00 -19.75 13.24
N ASP A 58 2.15 -19.31 12.31
CA ASP A 58 2.35 -18.02 11.60
C ASP A 58 1.85 -16.84 12.43
N VAL A 59 0.64 -16.97 12.98
CA VAL A 59 -0.02 -15.91 13.77
C VAL A 59 -0.76 -16.54 14.94
N THR A 60 -0.35 -16.24 16.16
CA THR A 60 -1.01 -16.69 17.37
C THR A 60 -2.27 -15.87 17.64
N ARG A 61 -3.35 -16.51 18.08
CA ARG A 61 -4.59 -15.84 18.45
C ARG A 61 -4.33 -14.77 19.54
N GLY A 62 -4.79 -13.53 19.28
CA GLY A 62 -4.57 -12.40 20.17
C GLY A 62 -3.28 -11.62 19.93
N ALA A 63 -2.39 -12.11 19.06
CA ALA A 63 -1.22 -11.34 18.67
C ALA A 63 -1.61 -10.09 17.87
N LYS A 64 -0.94 -8.98 18.13
CA LYS A 64 -1.09 -7.76 17.34
C LYS A 64 -0.31 -7.91 16.04
N VAL A 65 -1.00 -8.03 14.92
CA VAL A 65 -0.39 -8.19 13.58
C VAL A 65 -0.04 -6.88 12.90
N LEU A 66 -0.82 -5.81 13.15
CA LEU A 66 -0.58 -4.47 12.63
C LEU A 66 -0.76 -3.43 13.75
N SER A 67 0.08 -2.42 13.77
CA SER A 67 -0.02 -1.30 14.72
C SER A 67 -0.69 -0.09 14.09
N LYS A 68 -1.29 0.76 14.92
CA LYS A 68 -1.76 2.09 14.47
C LYS A 68 -0.58 2.88 13.87
N GLY A 69 -0.79 3.49 12.71
CA GLY A 69 0.24 4.26 12.00
C GLY A 69 1.09 3.43 11.04
N THR A 70 0.88 2.10 10.97
CA THR A 70 1.53 1.28 9.95
C THR A 70 1.06 1.70 8.55
N ARG A 71 2.03 1.96 7.67
CA ARG A 71 1.73 2.17 6.24
C ARG A 71 1.39 0.83 5.62
N LEU A 72 0.17 0.74 5.07
CA LEU A 72 -0.29 -0.48 4.42
C LEU A 72 0.37 -0.63 3.03
N THR A 73 1.18 -1.65 2.89
CA THR A 73 1.71 -2.14 1.62
C THR A 73 0.96 -3.42 1.21
N PRO A 74 1.21 -4.00 0.03
CA PRO A 74 0.64 -5.30 -0.32
C PRO A 74 0.89 -6.41 0.71
N ALA A 75 2.03 -6.37 1.43
CA ALA A 75 2.34 -7.35 2.47
C ALA A 75 1.40 -7.24 3.69
N GLU A 76 1.15 -6.02 4.19
CA GLU A 76 0.22 -5.78 5.30
C GLU A 76 -1.22 -6.15 4.93
N LEU A 77 -1.62 -5.87 3.68
CA LEU A 77 -2.94 -6.27 3.18
C LEU A 77 -3.07 -7.80 3.12
N GLY A 78 -2.04 -8.49 2.63
CA GLY A 78 -1.97 -9.95 2.62
C GLY A 78 -2.03 -10.54 4.03
N LEU A 79 -1.30 -9.97 4.97
CA LEU A 79 -1.31 -10.38 6.38
C LEU A 79 -2.70 -10.20 7.01
N ALA A 80 -3.36 -9.06 6.78
CA ALA A 80 -4.72 -8.82 7.27
C ALA A 80 -5.71 -9.82 6.68
N ALA A 81 -5.61 -10.08 5.37
CA ALA A 81 -6.46 -11.05 4.68
C ALA A 81 -6.23 -12.48 5.19
N SER A 82 -4.99 -12.88 5.51
CA SER A 82 -4.66 -14.23 5.98
C SER A 82 -5.32 -14.59 7.31
N ILE A 83 -5.67 -13.59 8.12
CA ILE A 83 -6.42 -13.77 9.38
C ILE A 83 -7.92 -13.50 9.25
N GLY A 84 -8.44 -13.40 8.00
CA GLY A 84 -9.87 -13.29 7.71
C GLY A 84 -10.45 -11.87 7.74
N LEU A 85 -9.62 -10.83 7.77
CA LEU A 85 -10.12 -9.45 7.74
C LEU A 85 -10.40 -9.00 6.31
N ALA A 86 -11.66 -8.70 6.02
CA ALA A 86 -12.09 -8.16 4.72
C ALA A 86 -11.94 -6.63 4.62
N GLN A 87 -11.86 -5.95 5.76
CA GLN A 87 -11.79 -4.49 5.85
C GLN A 87 -10.85 -4.06 6.97
N LEU A 88 -10.17 -2.94 6.76
CA LEU A 88 -9.34 -2.27 7.76
C LEU A 88 -9.80 -0.82 7.92
N GLN A 89 -9.82 -0.33 9.17
CA GLN A 89 -9.98 1.09 9.42
C GLN A 89 -8.65 1.80 9.15
N VAL A 90 -8.66 2.75 8.23
CA VAL A 90 -7.49 3.52 7.85
C VAL A 90 -7.75 5.02 7.99
N SER A 91 -6.68 5.82 8.05
CA SER A 91 -6.81 7.27 7.97
C SER A 91 -7.35 7.69 6.61
N ALA A 92 -8.19 8.73 6.58
CA ALA A 92 -8.59 9.36 5.33
C ALA A 92 -7.35 9.90 4.58
N ARG A 93 -7.45 9.99 3.28
CA ARG A 93 -6.41 10.64 2.47
C ARG A 93 -6.42 12.13 2.76
N PRO A 94 -5.25 12.77 2.97
CA PRO A 94 -5.18 14.22 3.09
C PRO A 94 -5.67 14.88 1.79
N ARG A 95 -6.57 15.86 1.91
CA ARG A 95 -7.02 16.68 0.81
C ARG A 95 -6.10 17.87 0.69
N VAL A 96 -5.45 18.03 -0.45
CA VAL A 96 -4.43 19.06 -0.68
C VAL A 96 -4.87 19.97 -1.81
N ALA A 97 -4.98 21.26 -1.53
CA ALA A 97 -5.08 22.26 -2.59
C ALA A 97 -3.68 22.61 -3.09
N LEU A 98 -3.51 22.62 -4.39
CA LEU A 98 -2.26 22.99 -5.06
C LEU A 98 -2.52 24.16 -6.01
N PHE A 99 -1.75 25.25 -5.90
CA PHE A 99 -1.72 26.32 -6.87
C PHE A 99 -0.33 26.93 -7.02
N SER A 100 -0.13 27.65 -8.11
CA SER A 100 1.09 28.43 -8.35
C SER A 100 0.75 29.89 -8.44
N THR A 101 1.67 30.78 -8.08
CA THR A 101 1.60 32.22 -8.35
C THR A 101 2.82 32.63 -9.17
N GLY A 102 2.65 33.64 -9.99
CA GLY A 102 3.69 34.20 -10.85
C GLY A 102 3.13 34.54 -12.21
N ASP A 103 3.18 35.83 -12.58
CA ASP A 103 2.72 36.33 -13.88
C ASP A 103 3.62 35.85 -15.04
N GLU A 104 4.83 35.37 -14.72
CA GLU A 104 5.74 34.74 -15.68
C GLU A 104 5.32 33.30 -16.08
N LEU A 105 4.39 32.70 -15.34
CA LEU A 105 4.03 31.28 -15.52
C LEU A 105 3.07 31.08 -16.67
N VAL A 106 3.46 30.18 -17.58
CA VAL A 106 2.65 29.71 -18.70
C VAL A 106 2.37 28.22 -18.58
N MET A 107 1.17 27.79 -18.89
CA MET A 107 0.86 26.36 -18.87
C MET A 107 1.51 25.65 -20.07
N PRO A 108 2.14 24.49 -19.85
CA PRO A 108 2.59 23.64 -20.94
C PRO A 108 1.42 23.30 -21.86
N GLY A 109 1.60 23.57 -23.16
CA GLY A 109 0.58 23.34 -24.19
C GLY A 109 -0.23 24.58 -24.59
N ASP A 110 -0.29 25.63 -23.77
CA ASP A 110 -1.00 26.87 -24.11
C ASP A 110 -0.23 27.72 -25.12
N VAL A 111 1.08 27.74 -25.01
CA VAL A 111 1.97 28.51 -25.89
C VAL A 111 3.10 27.60 -26.37
N ALA A 112 3.37 27.62 -27.67
CA ALA A 112 4.50 26.87 -28.23
C ALA A 112 5.86 27.50 -27.80
N PRO A 113 6.95 26.71 -27.68
CA PRO A 113 8.25 27.22 -27.23
C PRO A 113 8.75 28.43 -28.04
N GLU A 114 8.47 28.46 -29.34
CA GLU A 114 8.89 29.51 -30.27
C GLU A 114 8.09 30.83 -30.10
N ALA A 115 6.92 30.73 -29.45
CA ALA A 115 6.02 31.85 -29.20
C ALA A 115 6.03 32.33 -27.75
N MET A 116 6.88 31.76 -26.91
CA MET A 116 6.95 32.13 -25.48
C MET A 116 7.27 33.62 -25.32
N PRO A 117 6.49 34.37 -24.50
CA PRO A 117 6.82 35.75 -24.16
C PRO A 117 8.20 35.84 -23.47
N ALA A 118 8.88 36.98 -23.68
CA ALA A 118 10.14 37.22 -23.01
C ALA A 118 9.96 37.22 -21.48
N GLY A 119 10.79 36.46 -20.78
CA GLY A 119 10.71 36.31 -19.32
C GLY A 119 9.68 35.29 -18.83
N ALA A 120 8.83 34.74 -19.69
CA ALA A 120 7.90 33.69 -19.31
C ALA A 120 8.58 32.32 -19.21
N ILE A 121 8.08 31.49 -18.31
CA ILE A 121 8.55 30.11 -18.10
C ILE A 121 7.35 29.15 -18.03
N TYR A 122 7.55 27.88 -18.41
CA TYR A 122 6.52 26.89 -18.22
C TYR A 122 6.38 26.50 -16.75
N ASN A 123 5.15 26.40 -16.27
CA ASN A 123 4.81 25.96 -14.92
C ASN A 123 5.07 24.44 -14.73
N SER A 124 6.31 24.06 -14.64
CA SER A 124 6.73 22.66 -14.42
C SER A 124 6.49 22.19 -12.98
N ASN A 125 6.61 23.09 -12.00
CA ASN A 125 6.45 22.78 -10.58
C ASN A 125 5.06 22.22 -10.27
N ARG A 126 4.01 22.75 -10.90
CA ARG A 126 2.65 22.24 -10.75
C ARG A 126 2.53 20.75 -11.05
N PHE A 127 3.13 20.28 -12.13
CA PHE A 127 3.08 18.87 -12.54
C PHE A 127 3.91 17.99 -11.60
N PHE A 128 5.10 18.46 -11.26
CA PHE A 128 5.98 17.76 -10.32
C PHE A 128 5.31 17.61 -8.94
N LEU A 129 4.81 18.68 -8.35
CA LEU A 129 4.20 18.69 -7.03
C LEU A 129 2.91 17.85 -7.01
N ARG A 130 2.07 17.97 -8.04
CA ARG A 130 0.86 17.16 -8.17
C ARG A 130 1.18 15.66 -8.19
N ALA A 131 2.14 15.25 -9.03
CA ALA A 131 2.55 13.85 -9.13
C ALA A 131 3.15 13.32 -7.82
N MET A 132 3.96 14.14 -7.14
CA MET A 132 4.53 13.81 -5.84
C MET A 132 3.46 13.61 -4.77
N LEU A 133 2.50 14.53 -4.65
CA LEU A 133 1.39 14.45 -3.70
C LEU A 133 0.52 13.21 -3.95
N GLN A 134 0.19 12.93 -5.21
CA GLN A 134 -0.56 11.73 -5.58
C GLN A 134 0.20 10.45 -5.21
N ARG A 135 1.51 10.41 -5.44
CA ARG A 135 2.37 9.28 -5.02
C ARG A 135 2.41 9.10 -3.50
N LEU A 136 2.29 10.19 -2.75
CA LEU A 136 2.17 10.15 -1.28
C LEU A 136 0.78 9.71 -0.79
N GLY A 137 -0.18 9.54 -1.72
CA GLY A 137 -1.54 9.10 -1.41
C GLY A 137 -2.50 10.24 -1.10
N CYS A 138 -2.14 11.49 -1.38
CA CYS A 138 -3.01 12.63 -1.18
C CYS A 138 -4.11 12.72 -2.26
N GLU A 139 -5.24 13.30 -1.90
CA GLU A 139 -6.27 13.75 -2.81
C GLU A 139 -5.96 15.21 -3.19
N VAL A 140 -5.67 15.47 -4.45
CA VAL A 140 -5.14 16.77 -4.89
C VAL A 140 -6.17 17.52 -5.71
N THR A 141 -6.55 18.70 -5.23
CA THR A 141 -7.31 19.71 -6.00
C THR A 141 -6.33 20.71 -6.56
N ASP A 142 -6.27 20.78 -7.88
CA ASP A 142 -5.39 21.68 -8.61
C ASP A 142 -6.13 22.96 -8.97
N LEU A 143 -5.79 24.06 -8.32
CA LEU A 143 -6.43 25.37 -8.49
C LEU A 143 -5.77 26.23 -9.59
N GLY A 144 -4.74 25.71 -10.26
CA GLY A 144 -4.13 26.39 -11.39
C GLY A 144 -3.09 27.44 -11.02
N ILE A 145 -3.04 28.51 -11.81
CA ILE A 145 -2.22 29.70 -11.58
C ILE A 145 -3.11 30.79 -11.01
N VAL A 146 -2.79 31.23 -9.80
CA VAL A 146 -3.46 32.37 -9.18
C VAL A 146 -2.70 33.64 -9.59
N PRO A 147 -3.38 34.68 -10.06
CA PRO A 147 -2.74 35.96 -10.41
C PRO A 147 -1.95 36.52 -9.23
N ASP A 148 -0.83 37.16 -9.53
CA ASP A 148 0.07 37.74 -8.50
C ASP A 148 -0.50 39.07 -7.95
N LYS A 149 -1.69 38.93 -7.35
CA LYS A 149 -2.46 40.02 -6.73
C LYS A 149 -2.90 39.57 -5.34
N ARG A 150 -2.67 40.46 -4.35
CA ARG A 150 -2.97 40.20 -2.96
C ARG A 150 -4.41 39.70 -2.73
N GLU A 151 -5.40 40.32 -3.35
CA GLU A 151 -6.81 39.95 -3.20
C GLU A 151 -7.11 38.57 -3.79
N ALA A 152 -6.52 38.22 -4.95
CA ALA A 152 -6.67 36.93 -5.59
C ALA A 152 -6.04 35.80 -4.75
N THR A 153 -4.84 36.05 -4.22
CA THR A 153 -4.15 35.12 -3.33
C THR A 153 -4.94 34.89 -2.05
N ILE A 154 -5.44 35.95 -1.39
CA ILE A 154 -6.28 35.83 -0.19
C ILE A 154 -7.56 35.05 -0.49
N ALA A 155 -8.22 35.30 -1.62
CA ALA A 155 -9.43 34.59 -2.00
C ALA A 155 -9.14 33.10 -2.22
N ALA A 156 -8.10 32.75 -2.96
CA ALA A 156 -7.69 31.37 -3.20
C ALA A 156 -7.34 30.63 -1.90
N LEU A 157 -6.58 31.25 -0.99
CA LEU A 157 -6.23 30.66 0.31
C LEU A 157 -7.48 30.44 1.19
N ARG A 158 -8.41 31.41 1.23
CA ARG A 158 -9.64 31.28 2.02
C ARG A 158 -10.56 30.19 1.51
N ASP A 159 -10.73 30.09 0.21
CA ASP A 159 -11.54 29.04 -0.41
C ASP A 159 -10.91 27.67 -0.20
N ALA A 160 -9.62 27.54 -0.47
CA ALA A 160 -8.88 26.30 -0.24
C ALA A 160 -8.95 25.83 1.21
N ALA A 161 -8.83 26.74 2.18
CA ALA A 161 -8.85 26.42 3.62
C ALA A 161 -10.19 25.83 4.09
N GLN A 162 -11.29 26.07 3.40
CA GLN A 162 -12.61 25.52 3.77
C GLN A 162 -12.75 24.04 3.44
N HIS A 163 -12.03 23.56 2.44
CA HIS A 163 -12.28 22.24 1.83
C HIS A 163 -11.07 21.30 1.86
N HIS A 164 -9.88 21.79 2.28
CA HIS A 164 -8.64 21.04 2.23
C HIS A 164 -7.95 21.02 3.59
N ASP A 165 -7.16 19.99 3.81
CA ASP A 165 -6.41 19.76 5.05
C ASP A 165 -5.01 20.40 4.97
N LEU A 166 -4.53 20.67 3.75
CA LEU A 166 -3.25 21.30 3.45
C LEU A 166 -3.37 22.16 2.19
N ILE A 167 -2.69 23.28 2.19
CA ILE A 167 -2.51 24.10 0.99
C ILE A 167 -1.02 24.10 0.66
N LEU A 168 -0.68 23.75 -0.57
CA LEU A 168 0.68 23.79 -1.10
C LEU A 168 0.74 24.78 -2.25
N THR A 169 1.67 25.72 -2.15
CA THR A 169 1.85 26.75 -3.18
C THR A 169 3.27 26.68 -3.77
N SER A 170 3.38 27.15 -5.01
CA SER A 170 4.66 27.36 -5.69
C SER A 170 4.71 28.81 -6.19
N GLY A 171 5.68 29.57 -5.72
CA GLY A 171 5.81 31.03 -5.96
C GLY A 171 5.33 31.87 -4.79
N GLY A 172 5.50 33.21 -4.89
CA GLY A 172 4.99 34.22 -3.97
C GLY A 172 5.55 34.23 -2.55
N VAL A 173 6.71 33.61 -2.30
CA VAL A 173 7.28 33.40 -0.95
C VAL A 173 8.61 34.12 -0.71
N SER A 174 9.07 34.95 -1.65
CA SER A 174 10.31 35.72 -1.55
C SER A 174 10.10 37.06 -0.84
N VAL A 175 11.00 37.99 -1.03
CA VAL A 175 10.97 39.34 -0.43
C VAL A 175 10.49 40.44 -1.39
N GLY A 176 9.99 40.06 -2.57
CA GLY A 176 9.44 40.98 -3.55
C GLY A 176 8.15 41.65 -3.09
N GLU A 177 7.82 42.78 -3.68
CA GLU A 177 6.61 43.55 -3.35
C GLU A 177 5.34 42.79 -3.73
N GLU A 178 5.41 41.89 -4.74
CA GLU A 178 4.32 41.03 -5.23
C GLU A 178 4.24 39.67 -4.53
N ASP A 179 5.12 39.40 -3.55
CA ASP A 179 5.13 38.15 -2.78
C ASP A 179 4.11 38.16 -1.64
N HIS A 180 2.88 37.71 -1.90
CA HIS A 180 1.74 37.85 -0.99
C HIS A 180 1.42 36.60 -0.13
N ILE A 181 2.26 35.56 -0.15
CA ILE A 181 2.04 34.28 0.58
C ILE A 181 2.74 34.23 1.94
N LYS A 182 3.17 35.31 2.48
CA LYS A 182 3.83 35.40 3.81
C LYS A 182 2.85 35.54 4.95
#